data_e276703972230f774a845e4af44b4ed9
#
_entry.id   e276703972230f774a845e4af44b4ed9
#
_cell.length_a   1.000
_cell.length_b   1.000
_cell.length_c   1.000
_cell.angle_alpha   90.00
_cell.angle_beta   90.00
_cell.angle_gamma   90.00
#
_symmetry.space_group_name_H-M   'P 1'
#
loop_
_entity.id
_entity.type
_entity.pdbx_description
1 polymer ?
#
loop_
_entity_poly.entity_id
_entity_poly.type
_entity_poly.pdbx_seq_one_letter_code
_entity_poly.pdbx_strand_id
1 'polypeptide(L)'
;QENTMKQLPRIYCDMDGVLCDFKKHAEKETGVSIAKWSNLSKSEKWGPIKENRYFWSTMPWMAGGKQLWNFISMYKPHILSAYVEESFDPNCIPGKTKWLKTNVQVPTDRINLVRRVQKQNFANKNSILIDDYNKNISDFKKRGGIGIYHTSTSNTIRELKKLGF
;
A
#
# COMPACT_ATOMS: atom_id res chain seq x y z
N GLN A 1 1.91 -8.45 -40.51
CA GLN A 1 1.90 -9.10 -39.19
C GLN A 1 2.02 -8.03 -38.10
N GLU A 2 0.92 -7.70 -37.49
CA GLU A 2 0.93 -6.80 -36.36
C GLU A 2 1.34 -7.57 -35.11
N ASN A 3 2.51 -7.23 -34.57
CA ASN A 3 2.85 -7.59 -33.22
C ASN A 3 2.00 -6.75 -32.27
N THR A 4 0.82 -7.23 -31.94
CA THR A 4 0.08 -6.67 -30.83
C THR A 4 0.82 -7.01 -29.54
N MET A 5 1.64 -6.08 -29.07
CA MET A 5 2.18 -6.17 -27.72
C MET A 5 0.98 -6.12 -26.77
N LYS A 6 0.76 -7.23 -26.08
CA LYS A 6 -0.27 -7.32 -25.07
C LYS A 6 0.05 -6.30 -23.98
N GLN A 7 -0.80 -5.30 -23.83
CA GLN A 7 -0.61 -4.30 -22.81
C GLN A 7 -0.86 -4.92 -21.43
N LEU A 8 0.15 -4.81 -20.55
CA LEU A 8 0.03 -5.31 -19.19
C LEU A 8 -0.91 -4.42 -18.37
N PRO A 9 -1.64 -4.99 -17.42
CA PRO A 9 -2.48 -4.21 -16.53
C PRO A 9 -1.67 -3.22 -15.71
N ARG A 10 -2.32 -2.13 -15.28
CA ARG A 10 -1.73 -1.16 -14.37
C ARG A 10 -1.64 -1.75 -12.97
N ILE A 11 -0.48 -1.62 -12.35
CA ILE A 11 -0.27 -2.06 -10.97
C ILE A 11 -0.62 -0.91 -10.02
N TYR A 12 -1.47 -1.20 -9.04
CA TYR A 12 -1.71 -0.38 -7.85
C TYR A 12 -1.13 -1.13 -6.67
N CYS A 13 -0.14 -0.55 -6.00
CA CYS A 13 0.57 -1.17 -4.90
C CYS A 13 0.24 -0.44 -3.59
N ASP A 14 -0.21 -1.20 -2.59
CA ASP A 14 -0.41 -0.68 -1.24
C ASP A 14 0.94 -0.38 -0.57
N MET A 15 0.92 0.41 0.49
CA MET A 15 2.10 0.73 1.29
C MET A 15 2.18 -0.15 2.52
N ASP A 16 1.26 0.02 3.47
CA ASP A 16 1.29 -0.66 4.76
C ASP A 16 1.11 -2.17 4.61
N GLY A 17 2.07 -2.93 5.12
CA GLY A 17 2.05 -4.39 5.01
C GLY A 17 2.58 -4.93 3.68
N VAL A 18 2.91 -4.07 2.73
CA VAL A 18 3.48 -4.45 1.43
C VAL A 18 4.87 -3.85 1.25
N LEU A 19 4.97 -2.53 1.25
CA LEU A 19 6.25 -1.80 1.15
C LEU A 19 6.75 -1.36 2.52
N CYS A 20 5.86 -0.96 3.42
CA CYS A 20 6.17 -0.40 4.73
C CYS A 20 5.70 -1.33 5.84
N ASP A 21 6.53 -1.50 6.87
CA ASP A 21 6.18 -2.29 8.05
C ASP A 21 5.48 -1.41 9.09
N PHE A 22 4.22 -1.09 8.81
CA PHE A 22 3.40 -0.26 9.69
C PHE A 22 3.25 -0.90 11.07
N LYS A 23 2.93 -2.19 11.12
CA LYS A 23 2.63 -2.90 12.38
C LYS A 23 3.79 -2.82 13.36
N LYS A 24 5.00 -3.16 12.90
CA LYS A 24 6.21 -3.09 13.72
C LYS A 24 6.50 -1.66 14.17
N HIS A 25 6.32 -0.70 13.28
CA HIS A 25 6.55 0.71 13.56
C HIS A 25 5.56 1.26 14.58
N ALA A 26 4.28 0.88 14.46
CA ALA A 26 3.23 1.25 15.41
C ALA A 26 3.46 0.64 16.79
N GLU A 27 3.87 -0.64 16.86
CA GLU A 27 4.21 -1.28 18.12
C GLU A 27 5.36 -0.57 18.83
N LYS A 28 6.37 -0.18 18.08
CA LYS A 28 7.53 0.55 18.63
C LYS A 28 7.12 1.92 19.15
N GLU A 29 6.29 2.66 18.39
CA GLU A 29 5.86 4.00 18.76
C GLU A 29 4.93 4.01 19.96
N THR A 30 4.01 3.06 20.02
CA THR A 30 2.96 3.03 21.06
C THR A 30 3.32 2.19 22.27
N GLY A 31 4.28 1.28 22.15
CA GLY A 31 4.62 0.31 23.20
C GLY A 31 3.55 -0.76 23.42
N VAL A 32 2.59 -0.87 22.50
CA VAL A 32 1.45 -1.80 22.58
C VAL A 32 1.55 -2.79 21.43
N SER A 33 1.24 -4.07 21.69
CA SER A 33 1.21 -5.08 20.63
C SER A 33 0.15 -4.72 19.58
N ILE A 34 0.38 -5.09 18.33
CA ILE A 34 -0.57 -4.77 17.25
C ILE A 34 -1.95 -5.39 17.51
N ALA A 35 -1.99 -6.56 18.13
CA ALA A 35 -3.25 -7.21 18.49
C ALA A 35 -4.07 -6.35 19.46
N LYS A 36 -3.43 -5.80 20.49
CA LYS A 36 -4.09 -4.89 21.43
C LYS A 36 -4.43 -3.56 20.78
N TRP A 37 -3.48 -3.00 20.02
CA TRP A 37 -3.66 -1.72 19.34
C TRP A 37 -4.87 -1.74 18.42
N SER A 38 -5.07 -2.82 17.67
CA SER A 38 -6.19 -2.96 16.74
C SER A 38 -7.57 -2.87 17.39
N ASN A 39 -7.64 -3.20 18.69
CA ASN A 39 -8.89 -3.18 19.45
C ASN A 39 -9.13 -1.88 20.23
N LEU A 40 -8.19 -0.93 20.16
CA LEU A 40 -8.33 0.36 20.81
C LEU A 40 -9.33 1.25 20.05
N SER A 41 -9.87 2.27 20.73
CA SER A 41 -10.64 3.30 20.07
C SER A 41 -9.77 4.08 19.09
N LYS A 42 -10.37 4.79 18.14
CA LYS A 42 -9.61 5.59 17.17
C LYS A 42 -8.71 6.62 17.86
N SER A 43 -9.21 7.29 18.89
CA SER A 43 -8.42 8.26 19.66
C SER A 43 -7.22 7.62 20.34
N GLU A 44 -7.41 6.44 20.92
CA GLU A 44 -6.34 5.70 21.59
C GLU A 44 -5.32 5.15 20.62
N LYS A 45 -5.77 4.68 19.44
CA LYS A 45 -4.89 4.20 18.37
C LYS A 45 -3.97 5.29 17.86
N TRP A 46 -4.56 6.42 17.51
CA TRP A 46 -3.87 7.46 16.76
C TRP A 46 -3.24 8.55 17.62
N GLY A 47 -3.68 8.69 18.87
CA GLY A 47 -3.15 9.70 19.79
C GLY A 47 -1.62 9.65 19.92
N PRO A 48 -1.04 8.53 20.35
CA PRO A 48 0.41 8.42 20.48
C PRO A 48 1.16 8.57 19.13
N ILE A 49 0.58 8.06 18.05
CA ILE A 49 1.17 8.16 16.71
C ILE A 49 1.18 9.61 16.23
N LYS A 50 0.10 10.34 16.46
CA LYS A 50 -0.03 11.76 16.14
C LYS A 50 1.04 12.63 16.80
N GLU A 51 1.46 12.28 18.01
CA GLU A 51 2.50 13.00 18.75
C GLU A 51 3.84 12.99 18.01
N ASN A 52 4.10 12.00 17.17
CA ASN A 52 5.29 11.92 16.34
C ASN A 52 4.95 12.29 14.89
N ARG A 53 5.16 13.55 14.53
CA ARG A 53 4.86 14.04 13.17
C ARG A 53 5.67 13.34 12.08
N TYR A 54 6.76 12.65 12.46
CA TYR A 54 7.62 11.92 11.52
C TYR A 54 7.28 10.43 11.41
N PHE A 55 6.26 9.97 12.14
CA PHE A 55 5.90 8.56 12.17
C PHE A 55 5.77 7.98 10.76
N TRP A 56 4.97 8.60 9.93
CA TRP A 56 4.67 8.08 8.58
C TRP A 56 5.85 8.21 7.61
N SER A 57 6.66 9.26 7.75
CA SER A 57 7.80 9.48 6.86
C SER A 57 9.00 8.60 7.21
N THR A 58 9.02 7.98 8.38
CA THR A 58 10.13 7.16 8.85
C THR A 58 9.80 5.69 8.99
N MET A 59 8.68 5.24 8.42
CA MET A 59 8.32 3.82 8.44
C MET A 59 9.44 2.97 7.84
N PRO A 60 9.81 1.85 8.49
CA PRO A 60 10.79 0.94 7.90
C PRO A 60 10.18 0.19 6.71
N TRP A 61 11.05 -0.29 5.82
CA TRP A 61 10.62 -1.18 4.77
C TRP A 61 10.05 -2.47 5.36
N MET A 62 8.99 -2.97 4.74
CA MET A 62 8.52 -4.33 4.99
C MET A 62 9.56 -5.32 4.49
N ALA A 63 9.69 -6.47 5.17
CA ALA A 63 10.55 -7.55 4.68
C ALA A 63 10.14 -7.91 3.24
N GLY A 64 11.11 -7.87 2.32
CA GLY A 64 10.85 -8.10 0.90
C GLY A 64 10.27 -6.91 0.14
N GLY A 65 9.95 -5.80 0.82
CA GLY A 65 9.35 -4.62 0.18
C GLY A 65 10.24 -4.00 -0.89
N LYS A 66 11.53 -3.86 -0.62
CA LYS A 66 12.49 -3.36 -1.61
C LYS A 66 12.59 -4.27 -2.83
N GLN A 67 12.61 -5.57 -2.59
CA GLN A 67 12.67 -6.58 -3.65
C GLN A 67 11.42 -6.49 -4.55
N LEU A 68 10.25 -6.37 -3.94
CA LEU A 68 9.01 -6.20 -4.68
C LEU A 68 9.04 -4.91 -5.51
N TRP A 69 9.43 -3.80 -4.89
CA TRP A 69 9.50 -2.52 -5.59
C TRP A 69 10.47 -2.57 -6.77
N ASN A 70 11.64 -3.18 -6.59
CA ASN A 70 12.61 -3.34 -7.66
C ASN A 70 12.04 -4.14 -8.83
N PHE A 71 11.21 -5.14 -8.56
CA PHE A 71 10.58 -5.94 -9.61
C PHE A 71 9.53 -5.14 -10.37
N ILE A 72 8.67 -4.39 -9.67
CA ILE A 72 7.54 -3.70 -10.32
C ILE A 72 7.88 -2.30 -10.84
N SER A 73 8.96 -1.69 -10.39
CA SER A 73 9.25 -0.27 -10.67
C SER A 73 9.36 0.06 -12.15
N MET A 74 9.89 -0.85 -12.96
CA MET A 74 9.99 -0.67 -14.40
C MET A 74 8.64 -0.59 -15.11
N TYR A 75 7.58 -1.09 -14.47
CA TYR A 75 6.23 -1.09 -15.02
C TYR A 75 5.43 0.16 -14.61
N LYS A 76 6.07 1.16 -14.04
CA LYS A 76 5.48 2.43 -13.62
C LYS A 76 4.23 2.23 -12.74
N PRO A 77 4.37 1.52 -11.61
CA PRO A 77 3.23 1.25 -10.74
C PRO A 77 2.69 2.53 -10.09
N HIS A 78 1.41 2.51 -9.79
CA HIS A 78 0.78 3.50 -8.95
C HIS A 78 0.80 3.02 -7.51
N ILE A 79 0.87 3.96 -6.57
CA ILE A 79 0.63 3.70 -5.16
C ILE A 79 -0.86 3.89 -4.90
N LEU A 80 -1.45 2.97 -4.15
CA LEU A 80 -2.84 3.06 -3.71
C LEU A 80 -2.91 2.66 -2.24
N SER A 81 -2.92 3.66 -1.37
CA SER A 81 -2.82 3.47 0.08
C SER A 81 -3.90 4.26 0.80
N ALA A 82 -4.39 3.69 1.91
CA ALA A 82 -5.37 4.37 2.74
C ALA A 82 -4.68 5.38 3.66
N TYR A 83 -5.32 6.53 3.88
CA TYR A 83 -4.84 7.52 4.84
C TYR A 83 -5.72 7.52 6.09
N VAL A 84 -5.13 7.93 7.20
CA VAL A 84 -5.85 8.23 8.43
C VAL A 84 -6.46 9.62 8.30
N GLU A 85 -7.72 9.76 8.68
CA GLU A 85 -8.42 11.05 8.62
C GLU A 85 -7.66 12.13 9.38
N GLU A 86 -7.64 13.33 8.81
CA GLU A 86 -6.89 14.48 9.34
C GLU A 86 -7.25 14.80 10.78
N SER A 87 -8.51 14.60 11.16
CA SER A 87 -8.97 14.82 12.54
C SER A 87 -8.30 13.89 13.55
N PHE A 88 -7.81 12.72 13.11
CA PHE A 88 -7.08 11.78 13.98
C PHE A 88 -5.57 11.92 13.85
N ASP A 89 -5.07 12.16 12.65
CA ASP A 89 -3.64 12.40 12.43
C ASP A 89 -3.39 13.21 11.15
N PRO A 90 -3.14 14.52 11.30
CA PRO A 90 -2.87 15.38 10.14
C PRO A 90 -1.53 15.09 9.47
N ASN A 91 -0.68 14.26 10.06
CA ASN A 91 0.65 13.95 9.54
C ASN A 91 0.65 12.78 8.55
N CYS A 92 -0.44 12.04 8.43
CA CYS A 92 -0.47 10.82 7.62
C CYS A 92 -0.22 11.09 6.15
N ILE A 93 -1.01 11.95 5.52
CA ILE A 93 -0.86 12.25 4.08
C ILE A 93 0.51 12.87 3.78
N PRO A 94 0.95 13.94 4.48
CA PRO A 94 2.27 14.51 4.23
C PRO A 94 3.40 13.51 4.46
N GLY A 95 3.30 12.71 5.53
CA GLY A 95 4.33 11.74 5.89
C GLY A 95 4.45 10.61 4.88
N LYS A 96 3.33 10.02 4.47
CA LYS A 96 3.32 8.98 3.44
C LYS A 96 3.85 9.51 2.11
N THR A 97 3.45 10.72 1.74
CA THR A 97 3.94 11.37 0.52
C THR A 97 5.46 11.53 0.58
N LYS A 98 5.99 12.01 1.70
CA LYS A 98 7.43 12.17 1.89
C LYS A 98 8.16 10.83 1.81
N TRP A 99 7.61 9.79 2.46
CA TRP A 99 8.19 8.44 2.40
C TRP A 99 8.33 7.96 0.96
N LEU A 100 7.28 8.14 0.16
CA LEU A 100 7.25 7.74 -1.24
C LEU A 100 8.26 8.52 -2.09
N LYS A 101 8.34 9.82 -1.90
CA LYS A 101 9.31 10.66 -2.62
C LYS A 101 10.75 10.31 -2.28
N THR A 102 11.02 10.00 -1.01
CA THR A 102 12.36 9.69 -0.51
C THR A 102 12.81 8.28 -0.90
N ASN A 103 11.94 7.30 -0.75
CA ASN A 103 12.32 5.88 -0.82
C ASN A 103 12.09 5.24 -2.19
N VAL A 104 11.05 5.64 -2.91
CA VAL A 104 10.68 5.02 -4.18
C VAL A 104 10.57 6.01 -5.34
N GLN A 105 10.64 7.30 -5.04
CA GLN A 105 10.66 8.38 -6.04
C GLN A 105 9.48 8.33 -7.03
N VAL A 106 8.31 7.96 -6.52
CA VAL A 106 7.09 7.93 -7.32
C VAL A 106 6.61 9.36 -7.59
N PRO A 107 6.32 9.73 -8.84
CA PRO A 107 5.78 11.06 -9.14
C PRO A 107 4.37 11.22 -8.56
N THR A 108 3.99 12.46 -8.30
CA THR A 108 2.73 12.80 -7.61
C THR A 108 1.50 12.24 -8.33
N ASP A 109 1.50 12.21 -9.65
CA ASP A 109 0.36 11.71 -10.44
C ASP A 109 0.16 10.19 -10.34
N ARG A 110 1.10 9.47 -9.74
CA ARG A 110 0.98 8.04 -9.45
C ARG A 110 0.85 7.74 -7.96
N ILE A 111 0.63 8.75 -7.13
CA ILE A 111 0.37 8.59 -5.69
C ILE A 111 -1.12 8.78 -5.44
N ASN A 112 -1.79 7.74 -4.99
CA ASN A 112 -3.21 7.77 -4.68
C ASN A 112 -3.39 7.43 -3.19
N LEU A 113 -3.53 8.46 -2.37
CA LEU A 113 -3.85 8.33 -0.96
C LEU A 113 -5.32 8.59 -0.79
N VAL A 114 -6.07 7.57 -0.43
CA VAL A 114 -7.53 7.56 -0.45
C VAL A 114 -8.08 6.96 0.84
N ARG A 115 -9.38 6.97 1.01
CA ARG A 115 -10.02 6.21 2.09
C ARG A 115 -10.01 4.73 1.69
N ARG A 116 -9.91 3.84 2.68
CA ARG A 116 -9.85 2.39 2.40
C ARG A 116 -10.94 1.93 1.42
N VAL A 117 -12.17 2.36 1.65
CA VAL A 117 -13.32 1.95 0.82
C VAL A 117 -13.20 2.44 -0.62
N GLN A 118 -12.45 3.52 -0.87
CA GLN A 118 -12.29 4.09 -2.20
C GLN A 118 -11.29 3.33 -3.08
N LYS A 119 -10.49 2.43 -2.50
CA LYS A 119 -9.54 1.62 -3.28
C LYS A 119 -10.25 0.86 -4.40
N GLN A 120 -11.45 0.36 -4.16
CA GLN A 120 -12.23 -0.39 -5.14
C GLN A 120 -12.65 0.46 -6.35
N ASN A 121 -12.64 1.78 -6.22
CA ASN A 121 -12.98 2.68 -7.32
C ASN A 121 -11.95 2.67 -8.45
N PHE A 122 -10.76 2.15 -8.20
CA PHE A 122 -9.69 2.03 -9.19
C PHE A 122 -9.76 0.72 -9.97
N ALA A 123 -10.69 -0.16 -9.63
CA ALA A 123 -10.81 -1.47 -10.24
C ALA A 123 -11.38 -1.40 -11.65
N ASN A 124 -10.72 -2.09 -12.56
CA ASN A 124 -11.23 -2.41 -13.89
C ASN A 124 -10.45 -3.63 -14.41
N LYS A 125 -10.85 -4.16 -15.58
CA LYS A 125 -10.24 -5.39 -16.14
C LYS A 125 -8.73 -5.25 -16.42
N ASN A 126 -8.20 -4.03 -16.49
CA ASN A 126 -6.80 -3.74 -16.79
C ASN A 126 -6.05 -3.17 -15.57
N SER A 127 -6.56 -3.39 -14.37
CA SER A 127 -5.90 -2.93 -13.14
C SER A 127 -5.70 -4.07 -12.15
N ILE A 128 -4.57 -4.00 -11.46
CA ILE A 128 -4.16 -4.96 -10.42
C ILE A 128 -4.03 -4.20 -9.10
N LEU A 129 -4.56 -4.77 -8.03
CA LEU A 129 -4.29 -4.29 -6.67
C LEU A 129 -3.42 -5.32 -5.95
N ILE A 130 -2.27 -4.88 -5.45
CA ILE A 130 -1.42 -5.64 -4.53
C ILE A 130 -1.67 -5.09 -3.13
N ASP A 131 -2.25 -5.88 -2.26
CA ASP A 131 -2.66 -5.44 -0.93
C ASP A 131 -2.63 -6.61 0.05
N ASP A 132 -2.29 -6.36 1.30
CA ASP A 132 -2.21 -7.39 2.35
C ASP A 132 -3.53 -7.55 3.10
N TYR A 133 -4.54 -6.75 2.79
CA TYR A 133 -5.85 -6.83 3.41
C TYR A 133 -6.85 -7.49 2.48
N ASN A 134 -7.31 -8.67 2.87
CA ASN A 134 -8.14 -9.50 2.01
C ASN A 134 -9.46 -8.84 1.61
N LYS A 135 -10.05 -8.01 2.49
CA LYS A 135 -11.27 -7.28 2.16
C LYS A 135 -11.05 -6.30 1.00
N ASN A 136 -9.91 -5.62 0.96
CA ASN A 136 -9.58 -4.73 -0.15
C ASN A 136 -9.47 -5.50 -1.47
N ILE A 137 -8.86 -6.67 -1.42
CA ILE A 137 -8.72 -7.55 -2.59
C ILE A 137 -10.09 -8.02 -3.06
N SER A 138 -10.94 -8.47 -2.14
CA SER A 138 -12.29 -8.93 -2.45
C SER A 138 -13.14 -7.82 -3.08
N ASP A 139 -13.14 -6.64 -2.48
CA ASP A 139 -13.89 -5.49 -3.01
C ASP A 139 -13.41 -5.08 -4.40
N PHE A 140 -12.09 -5.10 -4.61
CA PHE A 140 -11.48 -4.75 -5.90
C PHE A 140 -11.87 -5.76 -6.99
N LYS A 141 -11.83 -7.05 -6.68
CA LYS A 141 -12.25 -8.11 -7.60
C LYS A 141 -13.71 -8.02 -7.96
N LYS A 142 -14.58 -7.70 -6.99
CA LYS A 142 -16.03 -7.56 -7.22
C LYS A 142 -16.35 -6.46 -8.24
N ARG A 143 -15.47 -5.48 -8.37
CA ARG A 143 -15.60 -4.40 -9.35
C ARG A 143 -14.83 -4.67 -10.65
N GLY A 144 -14.42 -5.90 -10.87
CA GLY A 144 -13.81 -6.33 -12.12
C GLY A 144 -12.29 -6.16 -12.18
N GLY A 145 -11.65 -5.79 -11.08
CA GLY A 145 -10.19 -5.68 -11.00
C GLY A 145 -9.51 -7.01 -10.73
N ILE A 146 -8.20 -7.04 -10.95
CA ILE A 146 -7.34 -8.18 -10.63
C ILE A 146 -6.79 -7.95 -9.23
N GLY A 147 -6.96 -8.90 -8.32
CA GLY A 147 -6.44 -8.78 -6.96
C GLY A 147 -5.33 -9.77 -6.71
N ILE A 148 -4.23 -9.28 -6.11
CA ILE A 148 -3.17 -10.14 -5.60
C ILE A 148 -3.10 -9.91 -4.10
N TYR A 149 -3.53 -10.92 -3.34
CA TYR A 149 -3.43 -10.90 -1.89
C TYR A 149 -1.97 -11.11 -1.50
N HIS A 150 -1.36 -10.05 -0.98
CA HIS A 150 0.07 -10.05 -0.65
C HIS A 150 0.33 -10.77 0.67
N THR A 151 0.93 -11.94 0.59
CA THR A 151 1.36 -12.73 1.76
C THR A 151 2.87 -12.75 1.92
N SER A 152 3.58 -12.62 0.79
CA SER A 152 5.04 -12.53 0.74
C SER A 152 5.44 -11.92 -0.60
N THR A 153 6.63 -11.36 -0.66
CA THR A 153 7.17 -10.82 -1.93
C THR A 153 7.30 -11.90 -2.99
N SER A 154 7.83 -13.06 -2.63
CA SER A 154 8.00 -14.16 -3.60
C SER A 154 6.67 -14.63 -4.17
N ASN A 155 5.63 -14.71 -3.34
CA ASN A 155 4.31 -15.09 -3.81
C ASN A 155 3.71 -14.05 -4.75
N THR A 156 3.81 -12.78 -4.39
CA THR A 156 3.31 -11.69 -5.23
C THR A 156 4.01 -11.63 -6.57
N ILE A 157 5.34 -11.76 -6.59
CA ILE A 157 6.10 -11.78 -7.84
C ILE A 157 5.68 -12.97 -8.72
N ARG A 158 5.47 -14.13 -8.11
CA ARG A 158 5.00 -15.33 -8.83
C ARG A 158 3.65 -15.06 -9.51
N GLU A 159 2.71 -14.45 -8.78
CA GLU A 159 1.40 -14.11 -9.31
C GLU A 159 1.49 -13.06 -10.44
N LEU A 160 2.37 -12.08 -10.29
CA LEU A 160 2.62 -11.09 -11.34
C LEU A 160 3.19 -11.75 -12.61
N LYS A 161 4.13 -12.69 -12.46
CA LYS A 161 4.70 -13.41 -13.59
C LYS A 161 3.66 -14.21 -14.34
N LYS A 162 2.68 -14.80 -13.66
CA LYS A 162 1.56 -15.49 -14.30
C LYS A 162 0.73 -14.55 -15.16
N LEU A 163 0.71 -13.26 -14.85
CA LEU A 163 -0.01 -12.24 -15.60
C LEU A 163 0.80 -11.64 -16.74
N GLY A 164 2.06 -12.06 -16.90
CA GLY A 164 2.93 -11.62 -17.99
C GLY A 164 4.02 -10.63 -17.59
N PHE A 165 4.12 -10.31 -16.33
CA PHE A 165 5.19 -9.43 -15.84
C PHE A 165 6.54 -10.13 -15.76
#